data_bc3ddb2ade54fb83213d292575c6fe68
#
_entry.id   bc3ddb2ade54fb83213d292575c6fe68
#
_cell.length_a   1.000
_cell.length_b   1.000
_cell.length_c   1.000
_cell.angle_alpha   90.00
_cell.angle_beta   90.00
_cell.angle_gamma   90.00
#
_symmetry.space_group_name_H-M   'P 1'
#
loop_
_entity.id
_entity.type
_entity.pdbx_description
1 polymer ?
#
loop_
_entity_poly.entity_id
_entity_poly.type
_entity_poly.pdbx_seq_one_letter_code
_entity_poly.pdbx_strand_id
1 'polypeptide(L)'
;KDRPSCAISTTMCLGYDTENLKDKSYNWPMFVGPKNGEKGTEGTPVYLQPGDLILYKGCEVEHWREPFIGNNHAQVFLHYNEKDGKNAFQYDKRPFIGLPKDIFSVQKKYSLESKEDKKQIVYD
;
A
#
# COMPACT_ATOMS: atom_id res chain seq x y z
N LYS A 1 4.77 -0.58 10.93
CA LYS A 1 6.08 -0.50 10.23
C LYS A 1 6.12 -1.54 9.12
N ASP A 2 6.79 -1.22 8.05
CA ASP A 2 7.00 -2.11 6.92
C ASP A 2 8.12 -3.13 7.21
N ARG A 3 8.23 -4.10 6.32
CA ARG A 3 9.30 -5.11 6.34
C ARG A 3 10.63 -4.53 5.83
N PRO A 4 11.76 -5.21 6.09
CA PRO A 4 13.09 -4.72 5.70
C PRO A 4 13.27 -4.40 4.21
N SER A 5 12.50 -5.05 3.32
CA SER A 5 12.50 -4.77 1.88
C SER A 5 11.77 -3.47 1.49
N CYS A 6 11.27 -2.71 2.44
CA CYS A 6 10.57 -1.44 2.26
C CYS A 6 11.30 -0.34 3.04
N ALA A 7 12.63 -0.23 2.84
CA ALA A 7 13.44 0.75 3.55
C ALA A 7 12.96 2.19 3.29
N ILE A 8 12.57 2.47 2.06
CA ILE A 8 11.92 3.71 1.65
C ILE A 8 10.57 3.35 1.05
N SER A 9 9.52 3.89 1.62
CA SER A 9 8.14 3.68 1.18
C SER A 9 7.51 4.98 0.71
N THR A 10 6.63 4.87 -0.27
CA THR A 10 5.79 5.97 -0.70
C THR A 10 4.33 5.57 -0.67
N THR A 11 3.48 6.53 -0.41
CA THR A 11 2.04 6.41 -0.61
C THR A 11 1.59 7.62 -1.43
N MET A 12 1.01 7.36 -2.59
CA MET A 12 0.47 8.39 -3.48
C MET A 12 -1.04 8.25 -3.57
N CYS A 13 -1.77 9.33 -3.32
CA CYS A 13 -3.20 9.39 -3.53
C CYS A 13 -3.50 9.58 -5.04
N LEU A 14 -4.27 8.67 -5.62
CA LEU A 14 -4.71 8.77 -7.01
C LEU A 14 -6.09 9.41 -7.14
N GLY A 15 -6.95 9.20 -6.15
CA GLY A 15 -8.28 9.77 -6.11
C GLY A 15 -9.15 9.12 -5.05
N TYR A 16 -10.25 9.78 -4.75
CA TYR A 16 -11.26 9.26 -3.82
C TYR A 16 -12.65 9.81 -4.15
N ASP A 17 -13.65 9.09 -3.72
CA ASP A 17 -15.04 9.47 -3.80
C ASP A 17 -15.65 9.47 -2.40
N THR A 18 -16.11 10.63 -1.96
CA THR A 18 -16.75 10.88 -0.67
C THR A 18 -18.13 11.50 -0.82
N GLU A 19 -18.75 11.40 -2.00
CA GLU A 19 -20.05 12.02 -2.28
C GLU A 19 -21.17 11.51 -1.38
N ASN A 20 -21.05 10.26 -0.90
CA ASN A 20 -21.97 9.64 0.06
C ASN A 20 -21.95 10.30 1.45
N LEU A 21 -20.90 11.07 1.78
CA LEU A 21 -20.74 11.65 3.11
C LEU A 21 -21.48 12.99 3.23
N LYS A 22 -22.13 13.20 4.36
CA LYS A 22 -22.74 14.49 4.71
C LYS A 22 -21.68 15.54 5.02
N ASP A 23 -20.62 15.11 5.73
CA ASP A 23 -19.48 15.96 6.05
C ASP A 23 -18.57 16.08 4.82
N LYS A 24 -18.65 17.21 4.17
CA LYS A 24 -17.83 17.52 2.97
C LYS A 24 -16.40 17.92 3.32
N SER A 25 -16.09 18.10 4.59
CA SER A 25 -14.73 18.36 5.08
C SER A 25 -13.94 17.08 5.36
N TYR A 26 -14.60 15.91 5.27
CA TYR A 26 -13.92 14.63 5.49
C TYR A 26 -12.71 14.46 4.59
N ASN A 27 -11.58 14.24 5.22
CA ASN A 27 -10.32 13.93 4.58
C ASN A 27 -9.69 12.75 5.32
N TRP A 28 -9.27 11.72 4.60
CA TRP A 28 -8.76 10.48 5.17
C TRP A 28 -7.26 10.52 5.40
N PRO A 29 -6.80 10.89 6.60
CA PRO A 29 -5.38 11.04 6.87
C PRO A 29 -4.65 9.70 6.92
N MET A 30 -3.38 9.74 6.56
CA MET A 30 -2.41 8.75 6.95
C MET A 30 -1.71 9.25 8.21
N PHE A 31 -1.74 8.48 9.28
CA PHE A 31 -1.01 8.79 10.51
C PHE A 31 0.40 8.26 10.42
N VAL A 32 1.36 9.10 10.79
CA VAL A 32 2.78 8.75 10.80
C VAL A 32 3.32 8.99 12.20
N GLY A 33 3.79 7.93 12.83
CA GLY A 33 4.38 7.97 14.18
C GLY A 33 5.79 8.57 14.17
N PRO A 34 6.35 8.85 15.34
CA PRO A 34 7.72 9.33 15.48
C PRO A 34 8.71 8.25 15.03
N LYS A 35 9.90 8.69 14.63
CA LYS A 35 11.01 7.79 14.27
C LYS A 35 11.32 6.86 15.46
N ASN A 36 11.33 5.55 15.17
CA ASN A 36 11.54 4.50 16.17
C ASN A 36 10.54 4.48 17.34
N GLY A 37 9.38 5.13 17.16
CA GLY A 37 8.31 5.09 18.14
C GLY A 37 7.78 3.67 18.38
N GLU A 38 7.28 3.44 19.58
CA GLU A 38 6.61 2.20 19.95
C GLU A 38 5.22 2.13 19.32
N LYS A 39 4.69 0.91 19.21
CA LYS A 39 3.32 0.69 18.73
C LYS A 39 2.31 1.39 19.65
N GLY A 40 1.39 2.12 19.04
CA GLY A 40 0.37 2.88 19.77
C GLY A 40 0.80 4.30 20.17
N THR A 41 1.99 4.75 19.77
CA THR A 41 2.39 6.15 19.90
C THR A 41 1.50 7.02 19.01
N GLU A 42 1.13 8.20 19.54
CA GLU A 42 0.35 9.16 18.76
C GLU A 42 1.06 9.55 17.47
N GLY A 43 0.32 9.52 16.36
CA GLY A 43 0.83 9.84 15.05
C GLY A 43 0.42 11.22 14.56
N THR A 44 1.26 11.80 13.73
CA THR A 44 0.93 13.04 13.02
C THR A 44 0.04 12.71 11.81
N PRO A 45 -1.15 13.30 11.67
CA PRO A 45 -2.00 13.12 10.52
C PRO A 45 -1.41 13.83 9.29
N VAL A 46 -1.32 13.10 8.19
CA VAL A 46 -0.89 13.60 6.88
C VAL A 46 -2.05 13.45 5.91
N TYR A 47 -2.53 14.57 5.38
CA TYR A 47 -3.63 14.62 4.44
C TYR A 47 -3.09 14.66 3.01
N LEU A 48 -3.53 13.73 2.18
CA LEU A 48 -3.10 13.60 0.80
C LEU A 48 -4.26 13.88 -0.15
N GLN A 49 -4.13 14.88 -1.00
CA GLN A 49 -5.03 15.14 -2.11
C GLN A 49 -4.63 14.29 -3.33
N PRO A 50 -5.51 14.09 -4.31
CA PRO A 50 -5.15 13.44 -5.58
C PRO A 50 -3.93 14.08 -6.21
N GLY A 51 -2.89 13.28 -6.46
CA GLY A 51 -1.57 13.70 -6.94
C GLY A 51 -0.52 13.91 -5.88
N ASP A 52 -0.90 14.02 -4.60
CA ASP A 52 0.07 14.12 -3.50
C ASP A 52 0.73 12.77 -3.22
N LEU A 53 2.00 12.86 -2.85
CA LEU A 53 2.80 11.71 -2.45
C LEU A 53 3.53 12.00 -1.15
N ILE A 54 3.47 11.07 -0.21
CA ILE A 54 4.33 11.06 0.98
C ILE A 54 5.46 10.05 0.79
N LEU A 55 6.66 10.44 1.17
CA LEU A 55 7.85 9.59 1.23
C LEU A 55 8.26 9.40 2.69
N TYR A 56 8.48 8.17 3.12
CA TYR A 56 8.83 7.86 4.51
C TYR A 56 9.71 6.61 4.61
N LYS A 57 10.39 6.47 5.74
CA LYS A 57 11.18 5.28 6.05
C LYS A 57 10.26 4.21 6.65
N GLY A 58 9.68 3.36 5.80
CA GLY A 58 8.65 2.40 6.19
C GLY A 58 9.04 1.46 7.32
N CYS A 59 10.34 1.10 7.41
CA CYS A 59 10.84 0.25 8.49
C CYS A 59 11.05 0.98 9.83
N GLU A 60 11.24 2.30 9.81
CA GLU A 60 11.58 3.09 11.00
C GLU A 60 10.36 3.71 11.66
N VAL A 61 9.38 4.17 10.88
CA VAL A 61 8.19 4.85 11.40
C VAL A 61 6.97 3.94 11.36
N GLU A 62 6.18 3.98 12.42
CA GLU A 62 4.85 3.38 12.40
C GLU A 62 3.93 4.27 11.57
N HIS A 63 3.08 3.65 10.75
CA HIS A 63 2.13 4.37 9.92
C HIS A 63 0.86 3.54 9.77
N TRP A 64 -0.27 4.22 9.73
CA TRP A 64 -1.59 3.56 9.65
C TRP A 64 -2.65 4.53 9.13
N ARG A 65 -3.80 3.96 8.82
CA ARG A 65 -5.02 4.70 8.53
C ARG A 65 -6.18 4.06 9.27
N GLU A 66 -7.13 4.88 9.65
CA GLU A 66 -8.44 4.39 10.09
C GLU A 66 -9.25 3.89 8.88
N PRO A 67 -10.32 3.10 9.10
CA PRO A 67 -11.17 2.66 8.01
C PRO A 67 -11.71 3.83 7.17
N PHE A 68 -11.62 3.70 5.85
CA PHE A 68 -12.20 4.68 4.94
C PHE A 68 -13.73 4.56 4.95
N ILE A 69 -14.44 5.70 5.06
CA ILE A 69 -15.90 5.75 5.15
C ILE A 69 -16.57 6.30 3.89
N GLY A 70 -15.81 6.75 2.89
CA GLY A 70 -16.32 7.15 1.59
C GLY A 70 -16.66 5.96 0.69
N ASN A 71 -17.06 6.23 -0.55
CA ASN A 71 -17.40 5.20 -1.54
C ASN A 71 -16.16 4.46 -2.05
N ASN A 72 -15.14 5.20 -2.49
CA ASN A 72 -13.95 4.67 -3.12
C ASN A 72 -12.71 5.47 -2.78
N HIS A 73 -11.57 4.78 -2.67
CA HIS A 73 -10.27 5.40 -2.58
C HIS A 73 -9.25 4.60 -3.39
N ALA A 74 -8.50 5.29 -4.24
CA ALA A 74 -7.42 4.71 -5.02
C ALA A 74 -6.07 5.30 -4.59
N GLN A 75 -5.10 4.44 -4.32
CA GLN A 75 -3.74 4.83 -3.97
C GLN A 75 -2.74 3.81 -4.50
N VAL A 76 -1.50 4.23 -4.66
CA VAL A 76 -0.38 3.36 -5.02
C VAL A 76 0.70 3.43 -3.93
N PHE A 77 1.26 2.27 -3.64
CA PHE A 77 2.43 2.13 -2.77
C PHE A 77 3.63 1.75 -3.61
N LEU A 78 4.74 2.48 -3.44
CA LEU A 78 6.02 2.14 -4.06
C LEU A 78 7.04 1.95 -2.95
N HIS A 79 7.83 0.89 -3.07
CA HIS A 79 8.82 0.53 -2.07
C HIS A 79 10.19 0.42 -2.71
N TYR A 80 11.19 0.98 -2.05
CA TYR A 80 12.54 1.04 -2.54
C TYR A 80 13.55 0.59 -1.48
N ASN A 81 14.65 0.03 -1.94
CA ASN A 81 15.82 -0.28 -1.15
C ASN A 81 17.05 0.40 -1.72
N GLU A 82 18.07 0.59 -0.88
CA GLU A 82 19.39 0.95 -1.35
C GLU A 82 19.94 -0.15 -2.26
N LYS A 83 20.48 0.22 -3.41
CA LYS A 83 20.99 -0.72 -4.41
C LYS A 83 22.04 -1.67 -3.83
N ASP A 84 22.94 -1.15 -2.98
CA ASP A 84 24.04 -1.89 -2.36
C ASP A 84 23.82 -2.10 -0.85
N GLY A 85 22.58 -1.87 -0.39
CA GLY A 85 22.22 -2.01 1.02
C GLY A 85 22.05 -3.47 1.46
N LYS A 86 22.02 -3.68 2.77
CA LYS A 86 21.85 -5.01 3.40
C LYS A 86 20.64 -5.78 2.87
N ASN A 87 19.60 -5.10 2.47
CA ASN A 87 18.32 -5.68 2.02
C ASN A 87 18.09 -5.50 0.51
N ALA A 88 19.14 -5.18 -0.27
CA ALA A 88 19.05 -4.83 -1.69
C ALA A 88 18.34 -5.89 -2.55
N PHE A 89 18.47 -7.16 -2.20
CA PHE A 89 17.91 -8.29 -2.94
C PHE A 89 16.79 -9.03 -2.21
N GLN A 90 16.20 -8.42 -1.18
CA GLN A 90 15.09 -9.02 -0.46
C GLN A 90 13.78 -8.73 -1.18
N TYR A 91 13.33 -9.69 -1.98
CA TYR A 91 12.01 -9.65 -2.59
C TYR A 91 10.93 -10.16 -1.64
N ASP A 92 9.72 -9.66 -1.81
CA ASP A 92 8.56 -10.24 -1.18
C ASP A 92 8.25 -11.59 -1.86
N LYS A 93 8.47 -12.67 -1.12
CA LYS A 93 8.27 -14.03 -1.63
C LYS A 93 6.80 -14.47 -1.63
N ARG A 94 5.89 -13.61 -1.23
CA ARG A 94 4.46 -13.92 -1.29
C ARG A 94 4.03 -14.00 -2.76
N PRO A 95 3.34 -15.05 -3.18
CA PRO A 95 2.91 -15.22 -4.57
C PRO A 95 1.95 -14.10 -5.01
N PHE A 96 1.21 -13.51 -4.04
CA PHE A 96 0.33 -12.36 -4.28
C PHE A 96 0.28 -11.49 -3.03
N ILE A 97 0.48 -10.18 -3.22
CA ILE A 97 0.48 -9.20 -2.14
C ILE A 97 -0.91 -8.57 -2.01
N GLY A 98 -1.47 -8.64 -0.81
CA GLY A 98 -2.71 -7.93 -0.46
C GLY A 98 -4.00 -8.48 -1.06
N LEU A 99 -3.97 -9.63 -1.73
CA LEU A 99 -5.17 -10.26 -2.23
C LEU A 99 -5.72 -11.30 -1.24
N PRO A 100 -7.04 -11.37 -1.06
CA PRO A 100 -7.68 -12.43 -0.27
C PRO A 100 -7.34 -13.82 -0.79
N LYS A 101 -7.28 -14.81 0.11
CA LYS A 101 -6.93 -16.20 -0.27
C LYS A 101 -7.89 -16.85 -1.28
N ASP A 102 -9.11 -16.41 -1.30
CA ASP A 102 -10.18 -16.88 -2.20
C ASP A 102 -10.00 -16.45 -3.65
N ILE A 103 -9.28 -15.34 -3.91
CA ILE A 103 -8.92 -14.93 -5.28
C ILE A 103 -8.04 -15.97 -5.96
N PHE A 104 -7.25 -16.74 -5.21
CA PHE A 104 -6.47 -17.83 -5.78
C PHE A 104 -7.32 -18.94 -6.39
N SER A 105 -8.48 -19.22 -5.83
CA SER A 105 -9.42 -20.20 -6.38
C SER A 105 -10.03 -19.73 -7.71
N VAL A 106 -10.28 -18.43 -7.83
CA VAL A 106 -10.80 -17.80 -9.04
C VAL A 106 -9.74 -17.81 -10.15
N GLN A 107 -8.50 -17.40 -9.85
CA GLN A 107 -7.42 -17.43 -10.84
C GLN A 107 -7.08 -18.84 -11.33
N LYS A 108 -7.10 -19.83 -10.43
CA LYS A 108 -6.90 -21.23 -10.82
C LYS A 108 -7.99 -21.72 -11.78
N LYS A 109 -9.22 -21.27 -11.62
CA LYS A 109 -10.32 -21.56 -12.54
C LYS A 109 -10.08 -20.95 -13.93
N TYR A 110 -9.70 -19.66 -14.00
CA TYR A 110 -9.42 -18.97 -15.27
C TYR A 110 -8.17 -19.48 -15.97
N SER A 111 -7.11 -19.87 -15.24
CA SER A 111 -5.89 -20.42 -15.85
C SER A 111 -6.08 -21.83 -16.45
N LEU A 112 -7.12 -22.54 -16.04
CA LEU A 112 -7.46 -23.84 -16.61
C LEU A 112 -8.35 -23.73 -17.87
N GLU A 113 -9.05 -22.61 -18.02
CA GLU A 113 -9.94 -22.36 -19.17
C GLU A 113 -9.21 -21.69 -20.36
N SER A 114 -8.08 -21.01 -20.14
CA SER A 114 -7.30 -20.36 -21.19
C SER A 114 -6.04 -21.17 -21.55
N LYS A 115 -6.20 -22.26 -22.28
CA LYS A 115 -5.05 -23.00 -22.84
C LYS A 115 -4.38 -22.32 -24.03
N GLU A 116 -4.87 -21.17 -24.51
CA GLU A 116 -4.38 -20.53 -25.75
C GLU A 116 -3.67 -19.19 -25.59
N ASP A 117 -3.70 -18.52 -24.44
CA ASP A 117 -3.01 -17.24 -24.26
C ASP A 117 -2.06 -17.23 -23.06
N LYS A 118 -0.93 -17.93 -23.21
CA LYS A 118 0.22 -17.77 -22.31
C LYS A 118 0.98 -16.49 -22.64
N LYS A 119 0.42 -15.33 -22.41
CA LYS A 119 1.22 -14.14 -22.14
C LYS A 119 1.41 -14.05 -20.64
N GLN A 120 2.59 -14.43 -20.20
CA GLN A 120 3.05 -14.26 -18.83
C GLN A 120 3.07 -12.77 -18.53
N ILE A 121 2.14 -12.33 -17.70
CA ILE A 121 2.21 -10.97 -17.13
C ILE A 121 3.25 -11.04 -16.04
N VAL A 122 4.44 -10.54 -16.33
CA VAL A 122 5.51 -10.35 -15.35
C VAL A 122 5.22 -9.00 -14.70
N TYR A 123 4.89 -9.03 -13.41
CA TYR A 123 4.90 -7.85 -12.57
C TYR A 123 6.30 -7.75 -11.98
N ASP A 124 7.09 -6.83 -12.52
CA ASP A 124 8.36 -6.41 -11.91
C ASP A 124 8.14 -5.63 -10.62
#